data_9b734708c1d839d908a0179139aa69cd
#
_entry.id   9b734708c1d839d908a0179139aa69cd
#
_cell.length_a   1.000
_cell.length_b   1.000
_cell.length_c   1.000
_cell.angle_alpha   90.00
_cell.angle_beta   90.00
_cell.angle_gamma   90.00
#
_symmetry.space_group_name_H-M   'P 1'
#
loop_
_entity.id
_entity.type
_entity.pdbx_description
1 polymer ?
#
loop_
_entity_poly.entity_id
_entity_poly.type
_entity_poly.pdbx_seq_one_letter_code
_entity_poly.pdbx_strand_id
1 'polypeptide(L)' 'MTKLWSVQDVADYLGVPVKTLYQWRCTGYGPSARRVGKYLRYKPDDVIAWFEALDSTTA' A
#
# COMPACT_ATOMS: atom_id res chain seq x y z
N MET A 1 12.83 -9.88 11.51
CA MET A 1 11.42 -9.99 11.25
C MET A 1 10.87 -8.70 10.77
N THR A 2 10.18 -8.71 9.66
CA THR A 2 9.67 -7.47 9.10
C THR A 2 8.34 -7.08 9.74
N LYS A 3 8.25 -5.86 10.18
CA LYS A 3 7.03 -5.38 10.77
C LYS A 3 6.07 -5.01 9.67
N LEU A 4 4.81 -5.38 9.85
CA LEU A 4 3.79 -5.02 8.87
C LEU A 4 3.47 -3.54 8.99
N TRP A 5 3.06 -2.94 7.89
CA TRP A 5 2.71 -1.53 7.85
C TRP A 5 1.20 -1.37 7.93
N SER A 6 0.76 -0.33 8.63
CA SER A 6 -0.66 -0.03 8.70
C SER A 6 -1.00 0.79 7.46
N VAL A 7 -2.29 1.04 7.26
CA VAL A 7 -2.72 1.88 6.15
C VAL A 7 -2.08 3.26 6.24
N GLN A 8 -1.97 3.79 7.46
CA GLN A 8 -1.37 5.10 7.64
C GLN A 8 0.12 5.09 7.25
N ASP A 9 0.82 4.01 7.60
CA ASP A 9 2.23 3.91 7.25
C ASP A 9 2.42 3.91 5.73
N VAL A 10 1.57 3.19 5.03
CA VAL A 10 1.65 3.13 3.57
C VAL A 10 1.27 4.48 2.96
N ALA A 11 0.26 5.11 3.52
CA ALA A 11 -0.15 6.43 3.04
C ALA A 11 1.01 7.42 3.16
N ASP A 12 1.70 7.37 4.29
CA ASP A 12 2.85 8.25 4.51
C ASP A 12 3.99 7.93 3.55
N TYR A 13 4.23 6.66 3.33
CA TYR A 13 5.32 6.24 2.44
C TYR A 13 5.05 6.68 1.01
N LEU A 14 3.82 6.50 0.54
CA LEU A 14 3.47 6.84 -0.83
C LEU A 14 3.07 8.30 -1.01
N GLY A 15 2.82 8.99 0.09
CA GLY A 15 2.43 10.39 0.01
C GLY A 15 1.01 10.59 -0.48
N VAL A 16 0.11 9.65 -0.18
CA VAL A 16 -1.29 9.76 -0.59
C VAL A 16 -2.18 9.68 0.64
N PRO A 17 -3.41 10.17 0.55
CA PRO A 17 -4.34 10.09 1.68
C PRO A 17 -4.75 8.64 1.94
N VAL A 18 -5.03 8.33 3.20
CA VAL A 18 -5.51 7.01 3.58
C VAL A 18 -6.77 6.65 2.80
N LYS A 19 -7.63 7.63 2.59
CA LYS A 19 -8.85 7.42 1.84
C LYS A 19 -8.57 6.85 0.45
N THR A 20 -7.50 7.30 -0.17
CA THR A 20 -7.11 6.82 -1.49
C THR A 20 -6.75 5.34 -1.46
N LEU A 21 -6.08 4.90 -0.40
CA LEU A 21 -5.71 3.50 -0.27
C LEU A 21 -6.94 2.61 -0.14
N TYR A 22 -7.93 3.05 0.61
CA TYR A 22 -9.16 2.27 0.74
C TYR A 22 -9.88 2.19 -0.60
N GLN A 23 -9.85 3.29 -1.36
CA GLN A 23 -10.48 3.32 -2.65
C GLN A 23 -9.77 2.38 -3.61
N TRP A 24 -8.45 2.37 -3.59
CA TRP A 24 -7.67 1.47 -4.43
C TRP A 24 -7.98 0.01 -4.11
N ARG A 25 -8.15 -0.27 -2.83
CA ARG A 25 -8.45 -1.63 -2.44
C ARG A 25 -9.78 -2.09 -3.02
N CYS A 26 -10.74 -1.19 -3.11
CA CYS A 26 -12.04 -1.53 -3.68
C CYS A 26 -11.94 -1.77 -5.17
N THR A 27 -11.03 -1.11 -5.85
CA THR A 27 -10.90 -1.23 -7.30
C THR A 27 -9.85 -2.26 -7.70
N GLY A 28 -9.15 -2.86 -6.76
CA GLY A 28 -8.11 -3.82 -7.07
C GLY A 28 -6.80 -3.21 -7.49
N TYR A 29 -6.60 -1.94 -7.21
CA TYR A 29 -5.37 -1.25 -7.55
C TYR A 29 -4.51 -1.09 -6.30
N GLY A 30 -3.23 -0.86 -6.48
CA GLY A 30 -2.34 -0.60 -5.36
C GLY A 30 -1.61 -1.84 -4.88
N PRO A 31 -0.79 -1.68 -3.85
CA PRO A 31 -0.02 -2.82 -3.34
C PRO A 31 -0.92 -3.82 -2.64
N SER A 32 -0.41 -5.05 -2.52
CA SER A 32 -1.17 -6.11 -1.90
C SER A 32 -1.38 -5.84 -0.42
N ALA A 33 -2.59 -5.99 0.04
CA ALA A 33 -2.92 -5.81 1.45
C ALA A 33 -3.54 -7.08 1.99
N ARG A 34 -3.39 -7.30 3.27
CA ARG A 34 -3.98 -8.47 3.93
C ARG A 34 -4.80 -8.02 5.11
N ARG A 35 -5.87 -8.76 5.36
CA ARG A 35 -6.69 -8.44 6.51
C ARG A 35 -6.23 -9.28 7.69
N VAL A 36 -5.87 -8.64 8.77
CA VAL A 36 -5.45 -9.34 9.98
C VAL A 36 -6.53 -9.03 11.00
N GLY A 37 -7.47 -9.94 11.18
CA GLY A 37 -8.64 -9.68 12.01
C GLY A 37 -9.45 -8.56 11.37
N LYS A 38 -9.65 -7.48 12.07
CA LYS A 38 -10.38 -6.35 11.52
C LYS A 38 -9.45 -5.26 11.03
N TYR A 39 -8.15 -5.52 11.03
CA TYR A 39 -7.19 -4.51 10.60
C TYR A 39 -6.62 -4.82 9.24
N LEU A 40 -6.36 -3.78 8.46
CA LEU A 40 -5.77 -3.92 7.16
C LEU A 40 -4.27 -3.69 7.33
N ARG A 41 -3.47 -4.61 6.82
CA ARG A 41 -2.02 -4.51 6.95
C ARG A 41 -1.34 -4.76 5.61
N TYR A 42 -0.18 -4.15 5.45
CA TYR A 42 0.60 -4.30 4.22
C TYR A 42 1.98 -4.82 4.59
N LYS A 43 2.53 -5.62 3.70
CA LYS A 43 3.87 -6.10 3.88
C LYS A 43 4.79 -5.06 3.25
N PRO A 44 5.74 -4.50 3.98
CA PRO A 44 6.59 -3.45 3.43
C PRO A 44 7.25 -3.82 2.11
N ASP A 45 7.74 -5.05 2.00
CA ASP A 45 8.38 -5.51 0.78
C ASP A 45 7.42 -5.45 -0.41
N ASP A 46 6.16 -5.78 -0.18
CA ASP A 46 5.16 -5.76 -1.25
C ASP A 46 4.87 -4.33 -1.68
N VAL A 47 4.82 -3.41 -0.73
CA VAL A 47 4.55 -2.01 -1.03
C VAL A 47 5.70 -1.42 -1.84
N ILE A 48 6.92 -1.69 -1.39
CA ILE A 48 8.10 -1.19 -2.05
C ILE A 48 8.22 -1.75 -3.46
N ALA A 49 8.01 -3.05 -3.60
CA ALA A 49 8.09 -3.70 -4.91
C ALA A 49 7.01 -3.17 -5.85
N TRP A 50 5.80 -2.95 -5.32
CA TRP A 50 4.72 -2.41 -6.13
C TRP A 50 5.08 -1.02 -6.63
N PHE A 51 5.63 -0.20 -5.75
CA PHE A 51 5.99 1.16 -6.12
C PHE A 51 7.09 1.16 -7.18
N GLU A 52 8.08 0.30 -6.99
CA GLU A 52 9.19 0.27 -7.94
C GLU A 52 8.82 -0.32 -9.30
N ALA A 53 7.72 -1.07 -9.31
CA ALA A 53 7.24 -1.64 -10.57
C ALA A 53 6.37 -0.67 -11.35
N LEU A 54 6.02 0.46 -10.76
CA LEU A 54 5.23 1.44 -11.48
C LEU A 54 6.06 2.05 -12.60
N ASP A 55 5.38 2.40 -13.68
CA ASP A 55 6.06 3.01 -14.80
C ASP A 55 6.59 4.36 -14.41
N SER A 56 7.90 4.49 -14.42
CA SER A 56 8.46 5.76 -14.02
C SER A 56 8.65 6.68 -15.19
N THR A 57 8.16 6.38 -16.29
CA THR A 57 8.28 7.21 -17.41
C THR A 57 7.49 8.32 -17.17
N THR A 58 7.94 9.32 -16.72
CA THR A 58 7.14 10.36 -16.54
C THR A 58 7.08 11.06 -17.47
N ALA A 59 6.33 11.48 -17.48
CA ALA A 59 6.19 12.47 -18.25
C ALA A 59 6.65 13.60 -17.97
#